data_001fb1e24b317e0f557bcffcf79754c6
#
_entry.id   001fb1e24b317e0f557bcffcf79754c6
#
_cell.length_a   1.000
_cell.length_b   1.000
_cell.length_c   1.000
_cell.angle_alpha   90.00
_cell.angle_beta   90.00
_cell.angle_gamma   90.00
#
_symmetry.space_group_name_H-M   'P 1'
#
loop_
_entity.id
_entity.type
_entity.pdbx_description
1 polymer ?
#
loop_
_entity_poly.entity_id
_entity_poly.type
_entity_poly.pdbx_seq_one_letter_code
_entity_poly.pdbx_strand_id
1 'polypeptide(L)'
;TISVSANPTSVSSDGGTSRITASAKRTVYWASGDVTEETGNPTLSTNLGSLSSSSSPSTLTLGENTSTSSRTATIKATHGGKSATCTVTQAGAEPTIEYVFTISPWQVNVGASGGTGDIGFTSYKLVNGNQISLGYSIDSSTLPSWATYSNGRFTISSNSSTSSRSANVYFTQSESGKRDYATITQSGYVPPADN
;
A
#
# COMPACT_ATOMS: atom_id res chain seq x y z
N THR A 1 37.81 -25.12 9.39
CA THR A 1 36.82 -24.03 9.32
C THR A 1 35.86 -24.29 8.19
N ILE A 2 34.62 -23.77 8.30
CA ILE A 2 33.63 -23.76 7.22
C ILE A 2 33.05 -22.34 7.12
N SER A 3 32.78 -21.87 5.91
CA SER A 3 32.16 -20.60 5.63
C SER A 3 31.09 -20.72 4.53
N VAL A 4 30.12 -19.84 4.56
CA VAL A 4 29.09 -19.69 3.50
C VAL A 4 28.70 -18.22 3.40
N SER A 5 28.46 -17.75 2.19
CA SER A 5 28.05 -16.39 1.89
C SER A 5 27.04 -16.37 0.75
N ALA A 6 26.25 -15.30 0.71
CA ALA A 6 25.24 -15.03 -0.31
C ALA A 6 25.49 -13.64 -0.91
N ASN A 7 25.28 -13.50 -2.21
CA ASN A 7 25.34 -12.20 -2.91
C ASN A 7 24.35 -12.18 -4.09
N PRO A 8 23.36 -11.29 -4.07
CA PRO A 8 23.01 -10.32 -3.01
C PRO A 8 22.46 -11.01 -1.75
N THR A 9 22.43 -10.30 -0.63
CA THR A 9 21.84 -10.75 0.64
C THR A 9 20.36 -10.36 0.78
N SER A 10 19.82 -9.67 -0.22
CA SER A 10 18.38 -9.29 -0.28
C SER A 10 17.87 -9.35 -1.70
N VAL A 11 16.57 -9.66 -1.85
CA VAL A 11 15.83 -9.64 -3.13
C VAL A 11 14.47 -8.97 -2.94
N SER A 12 13.84 -8.54 -4.04
CA SER A 12 12.52 -7.92 -4.04
C SER A 12 11.41 -8.92 -3.71
N SER A 13 10.20 -8.40 -3.49
CA SER A 13 8.98 -9.21 -3.36
C SER A 13 8.70 -10.09 -4.58
N ASP A 14 9.00 -9.60 -5.79
CA ASP A 14 8.75 -10.33 -7.04
C ASP A 14 9.59 -11.60 -7.18
N GLY A 15 10.55 -11.78 -6.27
CA GLY A 15 11.50 -12.87 -6.29
C GLY A 15 12.86 -12.44 -6.82
N GLY A 16 13.72 -13.42 -7.01
CA GLY A 16 15.06 -13.16 -7.51
C GLY A 16 16.03 -14.27 -7.18
N THR A 17 17.29 -14.03 -7.50
CA THR A 17 18.37 -15.00 -7.30
C THR A 17 19.49 -14.42 -6.43
N SER A 18 20.16 -15.32 -5.71
CA SER A 18 21.37 -15.00 -4.96
C SER A 18 22.42 -16.09 -5.20
N ARG A 19 23.64 -15.68 -5.50
CA ARG A 19 24.76 -16.62 -5.63
C ARG A 19 25.24 -17.02 -4.24
N ILE A 20 25.31 -18.31 -4.00
CA ILE A 20 25.78 -18.92 -2.75
C ILE A 20 27.16 -19.49 -2.98
N THR A 21 28.08 -19.09 -2.13
CA THR A 21 29.45 -19.57 -2.15
C THR A 21 29.82 -20.14 -0.76
N ALA A 22 30.35 -21.35 -0.72
CA ALA A 22 30.79 -21.96 0.52
C ALA A 22 32.15 -22.63 0.33
N SER A 23 32.93 -22.68 1.40
CA SER A 23 34.23 -23.37 1.44
C SER A 23 34.42 -24.04 2.79
N ALA A 24 35.18 -25.14 2.78
CA ALA A 24 35.66 -25.77 3.99
C ALA A 24 37.19 -25.91 3.91
N LYS A 25 37.85 -25.66 5.03
CA LYS A 25 39.29 -25.85 5.19
C LYS A 25 39.56 -26.68 6.44
N ARG A 26 40.48 -27.64 6.31
CA ARG A 26 41.01 -28.46 7.39
C ARG A 26 42.52 -28.30 7.42
N THR A 27 43.07 -28.02 8.57
CA THR A 27 44.51 -28.06 8.79
C THR A 27 44.87 -29.44 9.27
N VAL A 28 45.81 -30.08 8.61
CA VAL A 28 46.35 -31.41 8.95
C VAL A 28 47.77 -31.24 9.46
N TYR A 29 48.02 -31.77 10.65
CA TYR A 29 49.33 -31.81 11.27
C TYR A 29 49.89 -33.22 11.12
N TRP A 30 51.02 -33.36 10.48
CA TRP A 30 51.66 -34.63 10.22
C TRP A 30 52.69 -34.94 11.34
N ALA A 31 52.94 -36.17 11.57
CA ALA A 31 53.93 -36.59 12.55
C ALA A 31 55.40 -36.16 12.21
N SER A 32 55.68 -35.83 10.96
CA SER A 32 56.92 -35.22 10.47
C SER A 32 57.09 -33.75 10.91
N GLY A 33 56.04 -33.12 11.49
CA GLY A 33 56.00 -31.68 11.82
C GLY A 33 55.47 -30.82 10.69
N ASP A 34 55.15 -31.39 9.55
CA ASP A 34 54.55 -30.68 8.41
C ASP A 34 53.11 -30.29 8.70
N VAL A 35 52.67 -29.14 8.15
CA VAL A 35 51.32 -28.63 8.24
C VAL A 35 50.78 -28.43 6.82
N THR A 36 49.66 -29.07 6.52
CA THR A 36 48.97 -28.90 5.22
C THR A 36 47.54 -28.40 5.40
N GLU A 37 47.06 -27.61 4.44
CA GLU A 37 45.64 -27.22 4.36
C GLU A 37 44.95 -28.07 3.30
N GLU A 38 43.89 -28.75 3.68
CA GLU A 38 42.99 -29.45 2.78
C GLU A 38 41.71 -28.63 2.59
N THR A 39 41.27 -28.50 1.34
CA THR A 39 39.99 -27.85 1.01
C THR A 39 38.91 -28.89 0.75
N GLY A 40 37.71 -28.64 1.25
CA GLY A 40 36.55 -29.49 1.02
C GLY A 40 35.44 -28.71 0.35
N ASN A 41 34.55 -29.42 -0.33
CA ASN A 41 33.37 -28.83 -0.92
C ASN A 41 32.16 -29.09 0.01
N PRO A 42 31.60 -28.06 0.68
CA PRO A 42 30.44 -28.21 1.57
C PRO A 42 29.17 -28.59 0.80
N THR A 43 28.31 -29.38 1.45
CA THR A 43 26.95 -29.61 0.99
C THR A 43 26.07 -28.47 1.44
N LEU A 44 25.26 -27.90 0.50
CA LEU A 44 24.35 -26.79 0.71
C LEU A 44 22.92 -27.25 0.85
N SER A 45 22.18 -26.61 1.73
CA SER A 45 20.73 -26.76 1.87
C SER A 45 20.08 -25.41 2.18
N THR A 46 18.78 -25.27 1.90
CA THR A 46 17.98 -24.07 2.23
C THR A 46 16.64 -24.47 2.82
N ASN A 47 16.05 -23.61 3.65
CA ASN A 47 14.70 -23.76 4.18
C ASN A 47 13.63 -23.07 3.33
N LEU A 48 14.02 -22.22 2.38
CA LEU A 48 13.12 -21.44 1.51
C LEU A 48 13.74 -21.31 0.12
N GLY A 49 12.89 -21.44 -0.91
CA GLY A 49 13.33 -21.41 -2.31
C GLY A 49 14.03 -22.70 -2.76
N SER A 50 14.78 -22.62 -3.83
CA SER A 50 15.52 -23.74 -4.40
C SER A 50 16.98 -23.38 -4.68
N LEU A 51 17.87 -24.35 -4.51
CA LEU A 51 19.27 -24.24 -4.90
C LEU A 51 19.48 -24.94 -6.25
N SER A 52 20.24 -24.34 -7.16
CA SER A 52 20.60 -24.96 -8.44
C SER A 52 21.49 -26.20 -8.28
N SER A 53 22.22 -26.29 -7.16
CA SER A 53 23.10 -27.41 -6.79
C SER A 53 23.21 -27.50 -5.29
N SER A 54 23.37 -28.72 -4.77
CA SER A 54 23.78 -28.95 -3.36
C SER A 54 25.26 -28.72 -3.10
N SER A 55 26.05 -28.33 -4.11
CA SER A 55 27.46 -28.04 -4.01
C SER A 55 27.74 -26.57 -4.27
N SER A 56 28.84 -26.05 -3.72
CA SER A 56 29.32 -24.67 -3.94
C SER A 56 30.14 -24.58 -5.25
N PRO A 57 29.94 -23.52 -6.08
CA PRO A 57 28.94 -22.46 -5.96
C PRO A 57 27.56 -22.96 -6.38
N SER A 58 26.50 -22.30 -5.85
CA SER A 58 25.12 -22.57 -6.19
C SER A 58 24.35 -21.27 -6.38
N THR A 59 23.18 -21.33 -7.01
CA THR A 59 22.24 -20.20 -7.11
C THR A 59 20.99 -20.52 -6.31
N LEU A 60 20.71 -19.71 -5.30
CA LEU A 60 19.41 -19.69 -4.63
C LEU A 60 18.42 -18.95 -5.51
N THR A 61 17.26 -19.54 -5.77
CA THR A 61 16.13 -18.89 -6.44
C THR A 61 14.97 -18.78 -5.47
N LEU A 62 14.45 -17.56 -5.27
CA LEU A 62 13.25 -17.26 -4.50
C LEU A 62 12.13 -16.83 -5.47
N GLY A 63 10.98 -17.48 -5.39
CA GLY A 63 9.76 -17.05 -6.08
C GLY A 63 9.13 -15.84 -5.40
N GLU A 64 8.06 -15.32 -5.98
CA GLU A 64 7.30 -14.17 -5.47
C GLU A 64 6.88 -14.35 -3.99
N ASN A 65 6.98 -13.27 -3.24
CA ASN A 65 6.44 -13.15 -1.88
C ASN A 65 5.21 -12.24 -1.90
N THR A 66 4.02 -12.84 -1.95
CA THR A 66 2.74 -12.12 -1.96
C THR A 66 2.32 -11.58 -0.59
N SER A 67 3.03 -11.99 0.49
CA SER A 67 2.82 -11.42 1.83
C SER A 67 3.43 -10.04 1.93
N THR A 68 2.78 -9.13 2.65
CA THR A 68 3.37 -7.81 2.99
C THR A 68 4.51 -7.87 4.00
N SER A 69 4.73 -9.04 4.62
CA SER A 69 5.86 -9.26 5.52
C SER A 69 7.05 -9.82 4.78
N SER A 70 8.25 -9.34 5.10
CA SER A 70 9.50 -9.93 4.61
C SER A 70 9.67 -11.37 5.12
N ARG A 71 10.39 -12.19 4.34
CA ARG A 71 10.77 -13.56 4.72
C ARG A 71 12.26 -13.80 4.50
N THR A 72 12.83 -14.78 5.21
CA THR A 72 14.27 -15.04 5.19
C THR A 72 14.54 -16.47 4.78
N ALA A 73 15.35 -16.64 3.74
CA ALA A 73 15.97 -17.92 3.41
C ALA A 73 17.26 -18.08 4.21
N THR A 74 17.38 -19.19 4.92
CA THR A 74 18.61 -19.60 5.60
C THR A 74 19.29 -20.70 4.81
N ILE A 75 20.49 -20.44 4.37
CA ILE A 75 21.34 -21.36 3.63
C ILE A 75 22.32 -21.97 4.62
N LYS A 76 22.34 -23.28 4.72
CA LYS A 76 23.25 -24.05 5.57
C LYS A 76 24.26 -24.78 4.70
N ALA A 77 25.52 -24.59 5.01
CA ALA A 77 26.65 -25.36 4.46
C ALA A 77 27.14 -26.36 5.50
N THR A 78 27.34 -27.60 5.11
CA THR A 78 27.82 -28.68 6.00
C THR A 78 29.02 -29.43 5.40
N HIS A 79 30.03 -29.71 6.20
CA HIS A 79 31.19 -30.53 5.81
C HIS A 79 31.87 -31.11 7.05
N GLY A 80 32.17 -32.42 7.06
CA GLY A 80 32.92 -33.09 8.14
C GLY A 80 32.34 -32.86 9.54
N GLY A 81 30.99 -32.92 9.67
CA GLY A 81 30.28 -32.73 10.95
C GLY A 81 30.20 -31.27 11.44
N LYS A 82 30.74 -30.31 10.68
CA LYS A 82 30.64 -28.86 10.97
C LYS A 82 29.64 -28.19 10.04
N SER A 83 29.10 -27.05 10.46
CA SER A 83 28.18 -26.25 9.65
C SER A 83 28.40 -24.75 9.80
N ALA A 84 28.03 -24.01 8.77
CA ALA A 84 27.90 -22.54 8.77
C ALA A 84 26.59 -22.16 8.08
N THR A 85 26.06 -20.98 8.40
CA THR A 85 24.82 -20.45 7.80
C THR A 85 25.02 -19.04 7.29
N CYS A 86 24.30 -18.69 6.23
CA CYS A 86 24.07 -17.32 5.81
C CYS A 86 22.58 -17.13 5.49
N THR A 87 22.16 -15.90 5.32
CA THR A 87 20.76 -15.58 5.07
C THR A 87 20.59 -14.69 3.83
N VAL A 88 19.45 -14.86 3.15
CA VAL A 88 18.96 -13.96 2.12
C VAL A 88 17.57 -13.51 2.53
N THR A 89 17.39 -12.20 2.66
CA THR A 89 16.08 -11.61 3.01
C THR A 89 15.32 -11.26 1.74
N GLN A 90 14.06 -11.67 1.66
CA GLN A 90 13.15 -11.24 0.61
C GLN A 90 12.14 -10.24 1.16
N ALA A 91 11.99 -9.09 0.47
CA ALA A 91 11.00 -8.08 0.83
C ALA A 91 9.58 -8.65 0.79
N GLY A 92 8.67 -8.05 1.56
CA GLY A 92 7.23 -8.26 1.41
C GLY A 92 6.69 -7.48 0.21
N ALA A 93 5.54 -7.92 -0.33
CA ALA A 93 4.80 -7.18 -1.34
C ALA A 93 4.33 -5.82 -0.79
N GLU A 94 4.29 -4.82 -1.65
CA GLU A 94 3.67 -3.55 -1.27
C GLU A 94 2.16 -3.74 -1.08
N PRO A 95 1.54 -3.07 -0.08
CA PRO A 95 0.09 -3.17 0.11
C PRO A 95 -0.65 -2.53 -1.07
N THR A 96 -1.70 -3.19 -1.54
CA THR A 96 -2.64 -2.58 -2.50
C THR A 96 -3.50 -1.55 -1.78
N ILE A 97 -3.60 -0.34 -2.35
CA ILE A 97 -4.41 0.75 -1.79
C ILE A 97 -5.42 1.18 -2.85
N GLU A 98 -6.70 1.14 -2.48
CA GLU A 98 -7.81 1.65 -3.28
C GLU A 98 -8.58 2.69 -2.47
N TYR A 99 -8.91 3.83 -3.09
CA TYR A 99 -9.66 4.91 -2.43
C TYR A 99 -11.07 5.01 -3.00
N VAL A 100 -12.04 5.14 -2.10
CA VAL A 100 -13.47 5.37 -2.43
C VAL A 100 -13.91 6.69 -1.81
N PHE A 101 -14.47 7.58 -2.65
CA PHE A 101 -15.05 8.84 -2.22
C PHE A 101 -16.26 9.16 -3.10
N THR A 102 -17.45 9.23 -2.51
CA THR A 102 -18.71 9.54 -3.19
C THR A 102 -19.63 10.34 -2.28
N ILE A 103 -20.50 11.14 -2.91
CA ILE A 103 -21.53 11.96 -2.26
C ILE A 103 -22.91 11.44 -2.67
N SER A 104 -23.83 11.25 -1.70
CA SER A 104 -25.20 10.81 -1.96
C SER A 104 -26.17 11.39 -0.92
N PRO A 105 -27.28 12.04 -1.35
CA PRO A 105 -27.56 12.45 -2.71
C PRO A 105 -26.56 13.53 -3.19
N TRP A 106 -26.26 13.50 -4.48
CA TRP A 106 -25.36 14.51 -5.10
C TRP A 106 -26.09 15.82 -5.48
N GLN A 107 -27.42 15.88 -5.28
CA GLN A 107 -28.25 17.05 -5.62
C GLN A 107 -29.20 17.42 -4.48
N VAL A 108 -29.23 18.69 -4.15
CA VAL A 108 -30.15 19.30 -3.19
C VAL A 108 -31.02 20.33 -3.93
N ASN A 109 -32.34 20.11 -3.93
CA ASN A 109 -33.30 20.98 -4.59
C ASN A 109 -34.20 21.65 -3.54
N VAL A 110 -34.32 22.98 -3.59
CA VAL A 110 -35.20 23.76 -2.70
C VAL A 110 -36.05 24.76 -3.47
N GLY A 111 -37.17 25.13 -2.88
CA GLY A 111 -38.04 26.19 -3.41
C GLY A 111 -37.47 27.60 -3.21
N ALA A 112 -38.15 28.60 -3.76
CA ALA A 112 -37.71 30.00 -3.65
C ALA A 112 -37.64 30.52 -2.20
N SER A 113 -38.45 29.99 -1.28
CA SER A 113 -38.41 30.35 0.15
C SER A 113 -37.14 29.91 0.87
N GLY A 114 -36.29 29.12 0.21
CA GLY A 114 -35.16 28.49 0.83
C GLY A 114 -35.51 27.19 1.53
N GLY A 115 -34.57 26.67 2.36
CA GLY A 115 -34.76 25.41 3.06
C GLY A 115 -33.46 24.75 3.45
N THR A 116 -33.57 23.47 3.76
CA THR A 116 -32.39 22.65 4.08
C THR A 116 -32.34 21.42 3.20
N GLY A 117 -31.12 20.88 2.98
CA GLY A 117 -30.92 19.61 2.31
C GLY A 117 -29.70 18.89 2.85
N ASP A 118 -29.86 17.60 3.05
CA ASP A 118 -28.79 16.75 3.60
C ASP A 118 -28.07 15.99 2.49
N ILE A 119 -26.76 15.82 2.66
CA ILE A 119 -25.91 14.97 1.84
C ILE A 119 -25.12 14.02 2.73
N GLY A 120 -24.89 12.80 2.27
CA GLY A 120 -24.06 11.84 2.93
C GLY A 120 -22.77 11.58 2.15
N PHE A 121 -21.79 11.01 2.82
CA PHE A 121 -20.48 10.70 2.24
C PHE A 121 -20.13 9.25 2.46
N THR A 122 -19.59 8.64 1.40
CA THR A 122 -18.84 7.41 1.49
C THR A 122 -17.37 7.75 1.27
N SER A 123 -16.56 7.65 2.33
CA SER A 123 -15.17 8.07 2.31
C SER A 123 -14.30 7.07 3.06
N TYR A 124 -13.54 6.26 2.31
CA TYR A 124 -12.63 5.27 2.89
C TYR A 124 -11.52 4.89 1.90
N LYS A 125 -10.51 4.17 2.40
CA LYS A 125 -9.57 3.40 1.60
C LYS A 125 -9.66 1.91 1.94
N LEU A 126 -9.31 1.08 0.99
CA LEU A 126 -9.04 -0.34 1.18
C LEU A 126 -7.52 -0.55 1.18
N VAL A 127 -7.00 -1.17 2.22
CA VAL A 127 -5.60 -1.61 2.29
C VAL A 127 -5.60 -3.13 2.33
N ASN A 128 -5.18 -3.77 1.26
CA ASN A 128 -5.31 -5.23 1.10
C ASN A 128 -6.75 -5.72 1.35
N GLY A 129 -7.75 -4.99 0.85
CA GLY A 129 -9.17 -5.28 1.04
C GLY A 129 -9.77 -4.87 2.40
N ASN A 130 -8.96 -4.42 3.37
CA ASN A 130 -9.45 -3.95 4.67
C ASN A 130 -9.83 -2.48 4.60
N GLN A 131 -11.07 -2.15 5.01
CA GLN A 131 -11.61 -0.81 4.95
C GLN A 131 -11.12 0.06 6.11
N ILE A 132 -10.65 1.27 5.78
CA ILE A 132 -10.24 2.31 6.72
C ILE A 132 -10.98 3.59 6.35
N SER A 133 -11.79 4.13 7.25
CA SER A 133 -12.53 5.38 7.04
C SER A 133 -11.57 6.56 6.92
N LEU A 134 -11.89 7.49 5.99
CA LEU A 134 -11.10 8.70 5.76
C LEU A 134 -11.96 9.94 5.97
N GLY A 135 -11.33 11.01 6.43
CA GLY A 135 -11.93 12.33 6.51
C GLY A 135 -12.07 13.01 5.14
N TYR A 136 -12.86 14.05 5.10
CA TYR A 136 -13.00 14.95 3.94
C TYR A 136 -13.17 16.38 4.40
N SER A 137 -12.96 17.32 3.50
CA SER A 137 -13.15 18.75 3.72
C SER A 137 -13.97 19.38 2.60
N ILE A 138 -14.73 20.41 2.93
CA ILE A 138 -15.42 21.26 1.97
C ILE A 138 -14.42 22.28 1.39
N ASP A 139 -14.52 22.53 0.09
CA ASP A 139 -13.90 23.68 -0.55
C ASP A 139 -14.83 24.90 -0.35
N SER A 140 -14.58 25.66 0.70
CA SER A 140 -15.40 26.81 1.09
C SER A 140 -15.46 27.91 0.02
N SER A 141 -14.48 27.98 -0.89
CA SER A 141 -14.50 28.93 -2.01
C SER A 141 -15.57 28.63 -3.03
N THR A 142 -16.10 27.40 -3.06
CA THR A 142 -17.17 26.97 -3.96
C THR A 142 -18.56 27.07 -3.33
N LEU A 143 -18.64 27.32 -2.02
CA LEU A 143 -19.91 27.52 -1.31
C LEU A 143 -20.50 28.90 -1.67
N PRO A 144 -21.71 28.95 -2.26
CA PRO A 144 -22.27 30.21 -2.64
C PRO A 144 -22.72 31.03 -1.42
N SER A 145 -22.67 32.36 -1.51
CA SER A 145 -23.04 33.28 -0.41
C SER A 145 -24.46 33.11 0.12
N TRP A 146 -25.35 32.49 -0.65
CA TRP A 146 -26.75 32.23 -0.29
C TRP A 146 -26.96 30.84 0.36
N ALA A 147 -25.88 30.09 0.64
CA ALA A 147 -25.96 28.81 1.34
C ALA A 147 -24.89 28.74 2.43
N THR A 148 -25.19 28.01 3.48
CA THR A 148 -24.22 27.57 4.50
C THR A 148 -24.18 26.04 4.57
N TYR A 149 -23.06 25.50 5.05
CA TYR A 149 -22.88 24.06 5.20
C TYR A 149 -22.36 23.70 6.59
N SER A 150 -22.96 22.71 7.22
CA SER A 150 -22.50 22.15 8.48
C SER A 150 -22.92 20.68 8.62
N ASN A 151 -21.98 19.82 8.95
CA ASN A 151 -22.22 18.41 9.27
C ASN A 151 -23.14 17.65 8.28
N GLY A 152 -22.87 17.75 6.99
CA GLY A 152 -23.64 17.08 5.96
C GLY A 152 -24.92 17.81 5.54
N ARG A 153 -25.22 18.99 6.11
CA ARG A 153 -26.43 19.73 5.83
C ARG A 153 -26.15 21.10 5.22
N PHE A 154 -26.82 21.37 4.12
CA PHE A 154 -26.92 22.72 3.57
C PHE A 154 -28.13 23.43 4.15
N THR A 155 -27.96 24.73 4.46
CA THR A 155 -29.04 25.66 4.76
C THR A 155 -29.01 26.75 3.71
N ILE A 156 -30.14 26.92 2.97
CA ILE A 156 -30.24 27.75 1.78
C ILE A 156 -31.23 28.91 2.09
N SER A 157 -30.77 30.16 1.92
CA SER A 157 -31.59 31.36 2.12
C SER A 157 -32.61 31.51 1.01
N SER A 158 -33.64 32.37 1.22
CA SER A 158 -34.65 32.69 0.21
C SER A 158 -34.06 33.32 -1.06
N ASN A 159 -34.67 33.02 -2.19
CA ASN A 159 -34.37 33.60 -3.49
C ASN A 159 -35.51 34.52 -3.89
N SER A 160 -35.30 35.83 -3.82
CA SER A 160 -36.25 36.86 -4.23
C SER A 160 -36.26 37.15 -5.73
N SER A 161 -35.29 36.59 -6.49
CA SER A 161 -35.25 36.68 -7.94
C SER A 161 -36.26 35.72 -8.57
N THR A 162 -36.86 36.11 -9.68
CA THR A 162 -37.72 35.22 -10.49
C THR A 162 -36.91 34.14 -11.24
N SER A 163 -35.58 34.28 -11.31
CA SER A 163 -34.70 33.31 -11.92
C SER A 163 -34.23 32.24 -10.89
N SER A 164 -34.19 31.01 -11.31
CA SER A 164 -33.53 29.93 -10.52
C SER A 164 -32.02 30.15 -10.41
N ARG A 165 -31.42 29.59 -9.38
CA ARG A 165 -29.97 29.61 -9.19
C ARG A 165 -29.43 28.23 -8.82
N SER A 166 -28.16 27.96 -9.17
CA SER A 166 -27.50 26.68 -8.91
C SER A 166 -26.03 26.92 -8.60
N ALA A 167 -25.46 26.02 -7.81
CA ALA A 167 -24.02 26.00 -7.51
C ALA A 167 -23.56 24.57 -7.26
N ASN A 168 -22.32 24.28 -7.67
CA ASN A 168 -21.62 23.05 -7.33
C ASN A 168 -20.68 23.33 -6.16
N VAL A 169 -20.88 22.62 -5.06
CA VAL A 169 -20.04 22.71 -3.87
C VAL A 169 -19.16 21.48 -3.82
N TYR A 170 -17.85 21.69 -3.80
CA TYR A 170 -16.87 20.63 -3.90
C TYR A 170 -16.36 20.18 -2.53
N PHE A 171 -16.05 18.88 -2.47
CA PHE A 171 -15.48 18.22 -1.30
C PHE A 171 -14.27 17.41 -1.73
N THR A 172 -13.27 17.34 -0.86
CA THR A 172 -12.01 16.64 -1.12
C THR A 172 -11.72 15.64 -0.01
N GLN A 173 -11.44 14.39 -0.39
CA GLN A 173 -10.98 13.36 0.55
C GLN A 173 -9.57 13.70 1.03
N SER A 174 -9.34 13.62 2.33
CA SER A 174 -8.13 14.16 2.98
C SER A 174 -6.84 13.47 2.55
N GLU A 175 -6.83 12.18 2.31
CA GLU A 175 -5.60 11.43 2.01
C GLU A 175 -5.35 11.27 0.52
N SER A 176 -6.37 10.91 -0.25
CA SER A 176 -6.22 10.64 -1.69
C SER A 176 -6.23 11.90 -2.55
N GLY A 177 -6.79 13.00 -2.04
CA GLY A 177 -7.11 14.17 -2.84
C GLY A 177 -8.26 13.96 -3.84
N LYS A 178 -8.98 12.82 -3.80
CA LYS A 178 -10.16 12.61 -4.63
C LYS A 178 -11.19 13.68 -4.34
N ARG A 179 -11.77 14.24 -5.40
CA ARG A 179 -12.69 15.35 -5.34
C ARG A 179 -14.03 14.96 -5.96
N ASP A 180 -15.13 15.33 -5.29
CA ASP A 180 -16.50 15.15 -5.75
C ASP A 180 -17.31 16.37 -5.35
N TYR A 181 -18.54 16.52 -5.87
CA TYR A 181 -19.36 17.69 -5.61
C TYR A 181 -20.83 17.36 -5.40
N ALA A 182 -21.50 18.22 -4.63
CA ALA A 182 -22.95 18.28 -4.56
C ALA A 182 -23.46 19.52 -5.28
N THR A 183 -24.54 19.38 -6.04
CA THR A 183 -25.20 20.48 -6.72
C THR A 183 -26.39 20.98 -5.88
N ILE A 184 -26.40 22.27 -5.55
CA ILE A 184 -27.54 22.93 -4.94
C ILE A 184 -28.33 23.65 -6.05
N THR A 185 -29.61 23.37 -6.16
CA THR A 185 -30.52 24.08 -7.10
C THR A 185 -31.67 24.70 -6.34
N GLN A 186 -31.94 25.98 -6.58
CA GLN A 186 -33.03 26.70 -5.96
C GLN A 186 -33.93 27.38 -7.03
N SER A 187 -35.24 27.19 -6.89
CA SER A 187 -36.23 27.84 -7.76
C SER A 187 -36.21 29.36 -7.61
N GLY A 188 -36.63 30.04 -8.65
CA GLY A 188 -36.97 31.48 -8.61
C GLY A 188 -38.30 31.72 -7.89
N TYR A 189 -38.45 32.92 -7.37
CA TYR A 189 -39.73 33.41 -6.79
C TYR A 189 -40.79 33.55 -7.87
N VAL A 190 -41.97 33.06 -7.59
CA VAL A 190 -43.16 33.27 -8.46
C VAL A 190 -44.01 34.34 -7.81
N PRO A 191 -44.17 35.57 -8.43
CA PRO A 191 -45.04 36.57 -7.91
C PRO A 191 -46.50 36.09 -7.86
N PRO A 192 -47.32 36.55 -6.89
CA PRO A 192 -48.75 36.31 -6.92
C PRO A 192 -49.32 36.80 -8.24
N ALA A 193 -50.33 36.10 -8.76
CA ALA A 193 -51.08 36.60 -9.90
C ALA A 193 -51.82 37.90 -9.48
N ASP A 194 -51.72 38.99 -10.29
CA ASP A 194 -52.47 40.17 -10.08
C ASP A 194 -53.97 39.82 -10.29
N ASN A 195 -54.78 40.04 -9.24
CA ASN A 195 -56.26 39.90 -9.29
C ASN A 195 -56.93 41.18 -9.83
#